data_c293b245d985eecab7b20655bc10793f
#
_entry.id   c293b245d985eecab7b20655bc10793f
#
_cell.length_a   1.000
_cell.length_b   1.000
_cell.length_c   1.000
_cell.angle_alpha   90.00
_cell.angle_beta   90.00
_cell.angle_gamma   90.00
#
_symmetry.space_group_name_H-M   'P 1'
#
loop_
_entity.id
_entity.type
_entity.pdbx_description
1 polymer ?
#
loop_
_entity_poly.entity_id
_entity_poly.type
_entity_poly.pdbx_seq_one_letter_code
_entity_poly.pdbx_strand_id
1 'polypeptide(L)'
;MHPFETALQVMRDELEFSLDHFGSVPWSHFLLNPRRLRGSDFLMRWSQGVWSEQQLVRAVDATGEFFALPYGPSGVAPTNDVRAYELYFERLEHAGLASIKRPDLLIFRKNDQATAEKIVQELGGAEELPFTREDDSKMGKLIALSVIAVECENSLWKAQQMPGYNLPLRPQKRLGGKPGLAKTAVLPTVIVKDEDLARLVNWQNTQGRAIHIWHAFYDMAYGLSLTRAQELLSEGLIVGTEQVFQAPGGASSSKLIYKFYHHYACPLATATSEPKLVADSIIDKNGHILPFVRFEGGGRQLASGALEELRQLAAR
;
A
#
# COMPACT_ATOMS: atom_id res chain seq x y z
N MET A 1 3.65 -7.20 26.73
CA MET A 1 3.97 -7.77 25.41
C MET A 1 3.00 -7.16 24.42
N HIS A 2 3.47 -6.64 23.31
CA HIS A 2 2.61 -6.07 22.26
C HIS A 2 1.78 -7.19 21.63
N PRO A 3 0.49 -6.98 21.26
CA PRO A 3 -0.34 -8.00 20.60
C PRO A 3 0.31 -8.67 19.39
N PHE A 4 1.11 -7.90 18.64
CA PHE A 4 1.90 -8.41 17.53
C PHE A 4 2.97 -9.42 17.95
N GLU A 5 3.69 -9.17 19.06
CA GLU A 5 4.69 -10.10 19.60
C GLU A 5 4.04 -11.39 20.07
N THR A 6 2.84 -11.30 20.66
CA THR A 6 2.05 -12.46 21.04
C THR A 6 1.62 -13.27 19.82
N ALA A 7 1.15 -12.60 18.76
CA ALA A 7 0.78 -13.27 17.51
C ALA A 7 1.99 -13.94 16.83
N LEU A 8 3.16 -13.28 16.83
CA LEU A 8 4.39 -13.87 16.31
C LEU A 8 4.83 -15.11 17.11
N GLN A 9 4.64 -15.10 18.44
CA GLN A 9 4.98 -16.25 19.28
C GLN A 9 4.11 -17.46 18.93
N VAL A 10 2.80 -17.25 18.74
CA VAL A 10 1.88 -18.31 18.31
C VAL A 10 2.31 -18.90 16.96
N MET A 11 2.63 -18.03 15.99
CA MET A 11 3.12 -18.47 14.68
C MET A 11 4.42 -19.28 14.79
N ARG A 12 5.32 -18.89 15.67
CA ARG A 12 6.58 -19.59 15.91
C ARG A 12 6.33 -20.98 16.48
N ASP A 13 5.48 -21.10 17.48
CA ASP A 13 5.15 -22.35 18.14
C ASP A 13 4.47 -23.33 17.15
N GLU A 14 3.58 -22.83 16.29
CA GLU A 14 2.95 -23.63 15.23
C GLU A 14 3.97 -24.08 14.15
N LEU A 15 4.92 -23.23 13.81
CA LEU A 15 6.01 -23.58 12.88
C LEU A 15 6.94 -24.64 13.46
N GLU A 16 7.33 -24.51 14.73
CA GLU A 16 8.16 -25.48 15.42
C GLU A 16 7.44 -26.83 15.50
N PHE A 17 6.14 -26.86 15.86
CA PHE A 17 5.31 -28.06 15.85
C PHE A 17 5.25 -28.73 14.47
N SER A 18 5.07 -27.95 13.42
CA SER A 18 5.02 -28.47 12.05
C SER A 18 6.37 -29.02 11.60
N LEU A 19 7.47 -28.40 11.99
CA LEU A 19 8.84 -28.86 11.68
C LEU A 19 9.18 -30.17 12.38
N ASP A 20 8.78 -30.35 13.62
CA ASP A 20 9.01 -31.58 14.38
C ASP A 20 8.30 -32.81 13.75
N HIS A 21 7.18 -32.58 13.06
CA HIS A 21 6.43 -33.64 12.38
C HIS A 21 7.01 -34.01 11.01
N PHE A 22 7.71 -33.10 10.36
CA PHE A 22 8.27 -33.32 9.00
C PHE A 22 9.74 -33.79 9.01
N GLY A 23 10.36 -33.94 10.18
CA GLY A 23 11.76 -34.29 10.31
C GLY A 23 12.71 -33.16 9.94
N SER A 24 14.00 -33.47 9.78
CA SER A 24 15.05 -32.47 9.49
C SER A 24 14.97 -31.93 8.05
N VAL A 25 13.91 -31.21 7.73
CA VAL A 25 13.81 -30.48 6.46
C VAL A 25 14.58 -29.18 6.60
N PRO A 26 15.58 -28.89 5.75
CA PRO A 26 16.28 -27.62 5.82
C PRO A 26 15.30 -26.44 5.65
N TRP A 27 15.42 -25.41 6.48
CA TRP A 27 14.60 -24.19 6.44
C TRP A 27 14.44 -23.57 5.04
N SER A 28 15.46 -23.71 4.20
CA SER A 28 15.42 -23.26 2.83
C SER A 28 14.35 -23.93 1.96
N HIS A 29 13.97 -25.16 2.26
CA HIS A 29 12.92 -25.88 1.51
C HIS A 29 11.52 -25.48 1.97
N PHE A 30 11.36 -25.08 3.22
CA PHE A 30 10.07 -24.63 3.76
C PHE A 30 9.64 -23.26 3.23
N LEU A 31 10.60 -22.40 2.89
CA LEU A 31 10.35 -21.03 2.42
C LEU A 31 10.20 -20.91 0.90
N LEU A 32 10.38 -21.98 0.15
CA LEU A 32 10.58 -21.92 -1.31
C LEU A 32 9.38 -22.33 -2.15
N ASN A 33 8.25 -22.65 -1.59
CA ASN A 33 7.08 -23.08 -2.36
C ASN A 33 5.77 -22.53 -1.79
N PRO A 34 4.91 -21.99 -2.62
CA PRO A 34 4.95 -21.85 -4.06
C PRO A 34 5.58 -20.54 -4.52
N ARG A 35 5.99 -20.45 -5.77
CA ARG A 35 6.67 -19.27 -6.36
C ARG A 35 5.88 -17.97 -6.25
N ARG A 36 4.56 -18.00 -6.08
CA ARG A 36 3.68 -16.84 -5.98
C ARG A 36 3.30 -16.49 -4.55
N LEU A 37 3.00 -17.45 -3.72
CA LEU A 37 2.85 -17.27 -2.28
C LEU A 37 4.24 -17.42 -1.64
N ARG A 38 4.89 -16.29 -1.46
CA ARG A 38 6.28 -16.21 -1.00
C ARG A 38 6.47 -16.50 0.51
N GLY A 39 5.61 -17.37 1.08
CA GLY A 39 5.65 -17.75 2.48
C GLY A 39 4.96 -16.76 3.42
N SER A 40 5.06 -17.04 4.72
CA SER A 40 4.38 -16.28 5.79
C SER A 40 4.69 -14.79 5.79
N ASP A 41 5.92 -14.40 5.44
CA ASP A 41 6.34 -13.00 5.35
C ASP A 41 5.56 -12.23 4.25
N PHE A 42 5.34 -12.86 3.11
CA PHE A 42 4.52 -12.29 2.06
C PHE A 42 3.06 -12.14 2.50
N LEU A 43 2.48 -13.18 3.10
CA LEU A 43 1.09 -13.18 3.57
C LEU A 43 0.85 -12.12 4.63
N MET A 44 1.81 -11.94 5.54
CA MET A 44 1.73 -10.90 6.56
C MET A 44 1.75 -9.50 5.94
N ARG A 45 2.64 -9.23 4.99
CA ARG A 45 2.69 -7.95 4.27
C ARG A 45 1.44 -7.71 3.44
N TRP A 46 0.94 -8.73 2.79
CA TRP A 46 -0.30 -8.67 2.04
C TRP A 46 -1.50 -8.36 2.94
N SER A 47 -1.66 -9.10 4.05
CA SER A 47 -2.72 -8.85 5.04
C SER A 47 -2.66 -7.43 5.60
N GLN A 48 -1.45 -6.94 5.89
CA GLN A 48 -1.23 -5.56 6.33
C GLN A 48 -1.65 -4.55 5.24
N GLY A 49 -1.27 -4.78 3.99
CA GLY A 49 -1.62 -3.93 2.85
C GLY A 49 -3.12 -3.82 2.71
N VAL A 50 -3.82 -4.94 2.62
CA VAL A 50 -5.28 -5.02 2.53
C VAL A 50 -5.96 -4.27 3.68
N TRP A 51 -5.52 -4.53 4.92
CA TRP A 51 -6.07 -3.84 6.09
C TRP A 51 -5.84 -2.33 6.02
N SER A 52 -4.63 -1.89 5.67
CA SER A 52 -4.28 -0.47 5.58
C SER A 52 -5.11 0.28 4.54
N GLU A 53 -5.28 -0.30 3.36
CA GLU A 53 -6.11 0.27 2.29
C GLU A 53 -7.58 0.35 2.73
N GLN A 54 -8.13 -0.71 3.33
CA GLN A 54 -9.50 -0.72 3.85
C GLN A 54 -9.71 0.34 4.94
N GLN A 55 -8.72 0.61 5.80
CA GLN A 55 -8.81 1.67 6.80
C GLN A 55 -8.84 3.06 6.16
N LEU A 56 -8.08 3.29 5.09
CA LEU A 56 -8.10 4.55 4.34
C LEU A 56 -9.43 4.74 3.61
N VAL A 57 -9.95 3.70 2.95
CA VAL A 57 -11.28 3.71 2.32
C VAL A 57 -12.35 4.10 3.34
N ARG A 58 -12.40 3.40 4.48
CA ARG A 58 -13.38 3.69 5.54
C ARG A 58 -13.25 5.11 6.10
N ALA A 59 -12.01 5.62 6.24
CA ALA A 59 -11.78 6.97 6.74
C ALA A 59 -12.29 8.04 5.76
N VAL A 60 -12.17 7.81 4.45
CA VAL A 60 -12.74 8.69 3.42
C VAL A 60 -14.26 8.61 3.44
N ASP A 61 -14.83 7.40 3.41
CA ASP A 61 -16.29 7.18 3.38
C ASP A 61 -16.98 7.76 4.62
N ALA A 62 -16.32 7.67 5.78
CA ALA A 62 -16.84 8.21 7.05
C ALA A 62 -16.95 9.75 7.06
N THR A 63 -16.32 10.45 6.11
CA THR A 63 -16.50 11.92 5.98
C THR A 63 -17.91 12.29 5.54
N GLY A 64 -18.62 11.39 4.84
CA GLY A 64 -19.93 11.66 4.24
C GLY A 64 -19.88 12.61 3.03
N GLU A 65 -18.71 13.18 2.70
CA GLU A 65 -18.51 14.11 1.57
C GLU A 65 -17.83 13.47 0.38
N PHE A 66 -17.02 12.44 0.65
CA PHE A 66 -16.28 11.68 -0.35
C PHE A 66 -16.52 10.18 -0.17
N PHE A 67 -16.19 9.42 -1.19
CA PHE A 67 -16.07 7.97 -1.11
C PHE A 67 -14.85 7.50 -1.91
N ALA A 68 -14.30 6.36 -1.51
CA ALA A 68 -13.15 5.75 -2.15
C ALA A 68 -13.55 4.46 -2.86
N LEU A 69 -13.09 4.29 -4.09
CA LEU A 69 -13.31 3.10 -4.90
C LEU A 69 -11.96 2.38 -5.11
N PRO A 70 -11.80 1.11 -4.69
CA PRO A 70 -10.68 0.29 -5.10
C PRO A 70 -10.62 0.19 -6.63
N TYR A 71 -9.44 0.49 -7.19
CA TYR A 71 -9.24 0.60 -8.63
C TYR A 71 -8.05 -0.22 -9.12
N GLY A 72 -6.97 -0.23 -8.35
CA GLY A 72 -5.78 -1.02 -8.64
C GLY A 72 -6.01 -2.53 -8.44
N PRO A 73 -5.17 -3.38 -9.08
CA PRO A 73 -5.34 -4.83 -9.01
C PRO A 73 -5.28 -5.43 -7.60
N SER A 74 -4.47 -4.84 -6.71
CA SER A 74 -4.29 -5.33 -5.34
C SER A 74 -5.54 -5.17 -4.48
N GLY A 75 -6.24 -4.04 -4.63
CA GLY A 75 -7.42 -3.73 -3.82
C GLY A 75 -8.67 -4.54 -4.16
N VAL A 76 -8.69 -5.20 -5.32
CA VAL A 76 -9.83 -5.99 -5.82
C VAL A 76 -9.55 -7.49 -5.82
N ALA A 77 -8.28 -7.90 -5.64
CA ALA A 77 -7.89 -9.30 -5.65
C ALA A 77 -8.64 -10.11 -4.57
N PRO A 78 -9.06 -11.34 -4.86
CA PRO A 78 -9.71 -12.22 -3.87
C PRO A 78 -8.85 -12.40 -2.62
N THR A 79 -9.44 -12.27 -1.44
CA THR A 79 -8.72 -12.34 -0.16
C THR A 79 -9.00 -13.61 0.63
N ASN A 80 -9.99 -14.38 0.25
CA ASN A 80 -10.48 -15.52 1.04
C ASN A 80 -10.06 -16.88 0.48
N ASP A 81 -9.50 -16.93 -0.73
CA ASP A 81 -9.12 -18.16 -1.42
C ASP A 81 -7.80 -17.94 -2.17
N VAL A 82 -6.80 -18.74 -1.80
CA VAL A 82 -5.47 -18.71 -2.40
C VAL A 82 -5.49 -19.04 -3.89
N ARG A 83 -6.31 -20.02 -4.27
CA ARG A 83 -6.41 -20.40 -5.69
C ARG A 83 -7.11 -19.33 -6.50
N ALA A 84 -8.16 -18.72 -5.97
CA ALA A 84 -8.82 -17.58 -6.61
C ALA A 84 -7.86 -16.40 -6.78
N TYR A 85 -7.02 -16.12 -5.76
CA TYR A 85 -5.96 -15.10 -5.83
C TYR A 85 -4.93 -15.41 -6.92
N GLU A 86 -4.43 -16.65 -6.99
CA GLU A 86 -3.49 -17.05 -8.05
C GLU A 86 -4.11 -16.91 -9.45
N LEU A 87 -5.32 -17.40 -9.63
CA LEU A 87 -6.05 -17.31 -10.91
C LEU A 87 -6.33 -15.87 -11.34
N TYR A 88 -6.61 -15.00 -10.38
CA TYR A 88 -6.79 -13.58 -10.62
C TYR A 88 -5.54 -12.94 -11.25
N PHE A 89 -4.35 -13.18 -10.69
CA PHE A 89 -3.11 -12.65 -11.25
C PHE A 89 -2.68 -13.35 -12.54
N GLU A 90 -3.00 -14.66 -12.71
CA GLU A 90 -2.82 -15.36 -13.98
C GLU A 90 -3.68 -14.72 -15.09
N ARG A 91 -4.92 -14.36 -14.77
CA ARG A 91 -5.82 -13.66 -15.70
C ARG A 91 -5.25 -12.30 -16.10
N LEU A 92 -4.70 -11.53 -15.15
CA LEU A 92 -4.04 -10.24 -15.43
C LEU A 92 -2.84 -10.39 -16.35
N GLU A 93 -2.01 -11.43 -16.13
CA GLU A 93 -0.87 -11.73 -16.99
C GLU A 93 -1.32 -12.07 -18.42
N HIS A 94 -2.31 -12.95 -18.57
CA HIS A 94 -2.85 -13.33 -19.88
C HIS A 94 -3.52 -12.15 -20.61
N ALA A 95 -4.11 -11.22 -19.88
CA ALA A 95 -4.67 -10.01 -20.45
C ALA A 95 -3.61 -8.95 -20.82
N GLY A 96 -2.31 -9.21 -20.53
CA GLY A 96 -1.23 -8.24 -20.76
C GLY A 96 -1.27 -7.03 -19.84
N LEU A 97 -2.03 -7.09 -18.74
CA LEU A 97 -2.26 -5.98 -17.81
C LEU A 97 -1.39 -6.04 -16.55
N ALA A 98 -0.71 -7.16 -16.30
CA ALA A 98 0.11 -7.35 -15.10
C ALA A 98 1.30 -6.37 -14.99
N SER A 99 1.75 -5.79 -16.10
CA SER A 99 2.83 -4.79 -16.12
C SER A 99 2.36 -3.36 -15.99
N ILE A 100 1.05 -3.10 -16.04
CA ILE A 100 0.47 -1.76 -15.94
C ILE A 100 0.42 -1.39 -14.46
N LYS A 101 1.09 -0.28 -14.12
CA LYS A 101 0.96 0.29 -12.77
C LYS A 101 -0.23 1.23 -12.77
N ARG A 102 -1.20 0.93 -11.91
CA ARG A 102 -2.37 1.74 -11.62
C ARG A 102 -2.32 2.19 -10.17
N PRO A 103 -2.82 3.39 -9.87
CA PRO A 103 -3.12 3.76 -8.48
C PRO A 103 -4.09 2.77 -7.83
N ASP A 104 -4.02 2.61 -6.52
CA ASP A 104 -4.84 1.64 -5.80
C ASP A 104 -6.29 2.07 -5.65
N LEU A 105 -6.55 3.39 -5.47
CA LEU A 105 -7.89 3.93 -5.23
C LEU A 105 -8.18 5.11 -6.17
N LEU A 106 -9.48 5.30 -6.45
CA LEU A 106 -10.02 6.55 -6.97
C LEU A 106 -10.93 7.19 -5.90
N ILE A 107 -10.77 8.49 -5.67
CA ILE A 107 -11.58 9.24 -4.70
C ILE A 107 -12.59 10.10 -5.45
N PHE A 108 -13.84 10.05 -5.04
CA PHE A 108 -14.96 10.74 -5.66
C PHE A 108 -15.69 11.61 -4.65
N ARG A 109 -16.43 12.62 -5.13
CA ARG A 109 -17.42 13.31 -4.31
C ARG A 109 -18.58 12.35 -4.01
N LYS A 110 -19.15 12.43 -2.82
CA LYS A 110 -20.31 11.61 -2.43
C LYS A 110 -21.49 11.79 -3.37
N ASN A 111 -21.70 13.00 -3.88
CA ASN A 111 -22.79 13.30 -4.82
C ASN A 111 -22.65 12.57 -6.17
N ASP A 112 -21.45 12.16 -6.53
CA ASP A 112 -21.16 11.46 -7.79
C ASP A 112 -21.27 9.93 -7.64
N GLN A 113 -21.56 9.43 -6.43
CA GLN A 113 -21.53 8.00 -6.12
C GLN A 113 -22.42 7.18 -7.04
N ALA A 114 -23.69 7.57 -7.20
CA ALA A 114 -24.62 6.83 -8.05
C ALA A 114 -24.17 6.77 -9.52
N THR A 115 -23.54 7.84 -10.01
CA THR A 115 -22.99 7.89 -11.37
C THR A 115 -21.78 6.97 -11.50
N ALA A 116 -20.86 7.00 -10.53
CA ALA A 116 -19.68 6.12 -10.52
C ALA A 116 -20.10 4.64 -10.43
N GLU A 117 -21.01 4.30 -9.52
CA GLU A 117 -21.53 2.93 -9.36
C GLU A 117 -22.18 2.42 -10.65
N LYS A 118 -22.96 3.26 -11.33
CA LYS A 118 -23.54 2.92 -12.64
C LYS A 118 -22.46 2.61 -13.67
N ILE A 119 -21.42 3.45 -13.76
CA ILE A 119 -20.32 3.22 -14.71
C ILE A 119 -19.59 1.91 -14.36
N VAL A 120 -19.33 1.66 -13.07
CA VAL A 120 -18.73 0.40 -12.61
C VAL A 120 -19.57 -0.82 -13.00
N GLN A 121 -20.89 -0.76 -12.84
CA GLN A 121 -21.78 -1.84 -13.28
C GLN A 121 -21.75 -2.03 -14.80
N GLU A 122 -21.69 -0.95 -15.56
CA GLU A 122 -21.55 -1.01 -17.01
C GLU A 122 -20.19 -1.56 -17.49
N LEU A 123 -19.17 -1.54 -16.65
CA LEU A 123 -17.85 -2.15 -16.86
C LEU A 123 -17.80 -3.62 -16.42
N GLY A 124 -18.90 -4.16 -15.89
CA GLY A 124 -18.98 -5.54 -15.41
C GLY A 124 -18.84 -5.73 -13.90
N GLY A 125 -18.79 -4.63 -13.14
CA GLY A 125 -18.62 -4.63 -11.68
C GLY A 125 -17.19 -4.26 -11.25
N ALA A 126 -17.02 -4.07 -9.95
CA ALA A 126 -15.73 -3.67 -9.37
C ALA A 126 -14.61 -4.68 -9.67
N GLU A 127 -14.94 -5.96 -9.73
CA GLU A 127 -14.00 -7.05 -10.00
C GLU A 127 -13.42 -7.01 -11.42
N GLU A 128 -14.11 -6.37 -12.36
CA GLU A 128 -13.68 -6.24 -13.75
C GLU A 128 -12.85 -4.96 -14.02
N LEU A 129 -12.81 -4.01 -13.08
CA LEU A 129 -12.03 -2.77 -13.24
C LEU A 129 -10.56 -3.03 -13.54
N PRO A 130 -9.85 -3.93 -12.85
CA PRO A 130 -8.44 -4.22 -13.13
C PRO A 130 -8.19 -4.86 -14.50
N PHE A 131 -9.22 -5.46 -15.09
CA PHE A 131 -9.15 -6.11 -16.41
C PHE A 131 -9.60 -5.20 -17.56
N THR A 132 -10.15 -4.04 -17.25
CA THR A 132 -10.56 -3.05 -18.25
C THR A 132 -9.44 -2.04 -18.49
N ARG A 133 -9.09 -1.79 -19.73
CA ARG A 133 -8.04 -0.84 -20.11
C ARG A 133 -8.50 0.61 -19.90
N GLU A 134 -7.57 1.52 -19.61
CA GLU A 134 -7.85 2.95 -19.44
C GLU A 134 -8.27 3.65 -20.75
N ASP A 135 -7.98 3.07 -21.91
CA ASP A 135 -8.44 3.55 -23.20
C ASP A 135 -9.91 3.17 -23.50
N ASP A 136 -10.56 2.37 -22.65
CA ASP A 136 -12.00 2.16 -22.70
C ASP A 136 -12.75 3.46 -22.35
N SER A 137 -13.73 3.81 -23.14
CA SER A 137 -14.45 5.08 -23.01
C SER A 137 -15.22 5.22 -21.68
N LYS A 138 -15.72 4.12 -21.11
CA LYS A 138 -16.40 4.13 -19.81
C LYS A 138 -15.40 4.24 -18.67
N MET A 139 -14.25 3.53 -18.79
CA MET A 139 -13.16 3.66 -17.84
C MET A 139 -12.63 5.10 -17.82
N GLY A 140 -12.45 5.72 -18.99
CA GLY A 140 -12.08 7.13 -19.09
C GLY A 140 -13.07 8.06 -18.41
N LYS A 141 -14.40 7.79 -18.52
CA LYS A 141 -15.43 8.55 -17.79
C LYS A 141 -15.34 8.36 -16.29
N LEU A 142 -15.10 7.14 -15.83
CA LEU A 142 -14.92 6.85 -14.40
C LEU A 142 -13.74 7.63 -13.83
N ILE A 143 -12.60 7.57 -14.50
CA ILE A 143 -11.39 8.30 -14.09
C ILE A 143 -11.66 9.81 -14.12
N ALA A 144 -12.30 10.31 -15.16
CA ALA A 144 -12.63 11.73 -15.30
C ALA A 144 -13.58 12.25 -14.21
N LEU A 145 -14.42 11.41 -13.63
CA LEU A 145 -15.34 11.75 -12.54
C LEU A 145 -14.61 11.82 -11.19
N SER A 146 -13.49 11.13 -11.03
CA SER A 146 -12.74 11.12 -9.77
C SER A 146 -12.13 12.49 -9.46
N VAL A 147 -11.96 12.79 -8.17
CA VAL A 147 -11.26 13.99 -7.67
C VAL A 147 -9.75 13.79 -7.78
N ILE A 148 -9.27 12.69 -7.25
CA ILE A 148 -7.87 12.25 -7.30
C ILE A 148 -7.78 10.72 -7.42
N ALA A 149 -6.61 10.27 -7.82
CA ALA A 149 -6.20 8.88 -7.65
C ALA A 149 -5.20 8.76 -6.49
N VAL A 150 -5.16 7.59 -5.86
CA VAL A 150 -4.32 7.35 -4.68
C VAL A 150 -3.49 6.10 -4.86
N GLU A 151 -2.20 6.22 -4.64
CA GLU A 151 -1.29 5.11 -4.42
C GLU A 151 -1.14 4.86 -2.93
N CYS A 152 -1.42 3.66 -2.47
CA CYS A 152 -1.39 3.28 -1.06
C CYS A 152 -0.08 2.56 -0.72
N GLU A 153 0.60 3.05 0.30
CA GLU A 153 1.76 2.40 0.90
C GLU A 153 1.52 2.19 2.39
N ASN A 154 2.24 1.27 3.00
CA ASN A 154 2.01 0.93 4.39
C ASN A 154 3.27 0.52 5.15
N SER A 155 3.20 0.66 6.48
CA SER A 155 4.26 0.28 7.41
C SER A 155 3.68 -0.12 8.76
N LEU A 156 4.27 -1.14 9.41
CA LEU A 156 3.87 -1.59 10.76
C LEU A 156 4.45 -0.73 11.90
N TRP A 157 5.19 0.34 11.59
CA TRP A 157 5.68 1.23 12.62
C TRP A 157 4.54 2.06 13.22
N LYS A 158 4.60 2.30 14.53
CA LYS A 158 3.90 3.41 15.17
C LYS A 158 4.71 4.67 14.88
N ALA A 159 4.19 5.53 14.01
CA ALA A 159 4.89 6.71 13.49
C ALA A 159 5.37 7.63 14.62
N GLN A 160 4.52 7.89 15.60
CA GLN A 160 4.83 8.76 16.74
C GLN A 160 5.89 8.19 17.68
N GLN A 161 6.14 6.88 17.65
CA GLN A 161 7.16 6.20 18.44
C GLN A 161 8.48 6.04 17.73
N MET A 162 8.57 6.46 16.46
CA MET A 162 9.83 6.40 15.72
C MET A 162 10.85 7.38 16.32
N PRO A 163 12.11 6.97 16.54
CA PRO A 163 13.10 7.80 17.22
C PRO A 163 13.33 9.20 16.63
N GLY A 164 13.14 9.32 15.33
CA GLY A 164 13.31 10.58 14.59
C GLY A 164 12.02 11.38 14.38
N TYR A 165 10.90 11.00 14.98
CA TYR A 165 9.60 11.64 14.76
C TYR A 165 9.62 13.16 14.98
N ASN A 166 10.24 13.61 16.06
CA ASN A 166 10.31 15.02 16.45
C ASN A 166 11.62 15.72 16.03
N LEU A 167 12.47 15.07 15.24
CA LEU A 167 13.72 15.68 14.80
C LEU A 167 13.45 16.77 13.76
N PRO A 168 13.92 18.01 13.97
CA PRO A 168 13.78 19.06 12.97
C PRO A 168 14.71 18.81 11.78
N LEU A 169 14.27 19.22 10.59
CA LEU A 169 15.14 19.26 9.43
C LEU A 169 16.30 20.26 9.65
N ARG A 170 17.52 19.84 9.35
CA ARG A 170 18.72 20.67 9.48
C ARG A 170 19.57 20.58 8.21
N PRO A 171 20.38 21.59 7.89
CA PRO A 171 21.27 21.55 6.74
C PRO A 171 22.14 20.28 6.76
N GLN A 172 22.16 19.56 5.65
CA GLN A 172 22.91 18.31 5.47
C GLN A 172 23.98 18.46 4.40
N LYS A 173 25.24 18.18 4.75
CA LYS A 173 26.37 18.23 3.79
C LYS A 173 26.11 17.35 2.55
N ARG A 174 25.52 16.15 2.74
CA ARG A 174 25.17 15.22 1.65
C ARG A 174 24.09 15.75 0.68
N LEU A 175 23.33 16.76 1.11
CA LEU A 175 22.31 17.43 0.30
C LEU A 175 22.76 18.82 -0.16
N GLY A 176 24.07 19.08 -0.18
CA GLY A 176 24.62 20.37 -0.56
C GLY A 176 24.26 21.51 0.39
N GLY A 177 24.04 21.22 1.68
CA GLY A 177 23.61 22.19 2.68
C GLY A 177 22.09 22.38 2.79
N LYS A 178 21.30 21.68 2.00
CA LYS A 178 19.82 21.75 2.06
C LYS A 178 19.26 21.08 3.33
N PRO A 179 18.04 21.47 3.77
CA PRO A 179 17.39 20.86 4.93
C PRO A 179 17.17 19.35 4.73
N GLY A 180 17.42 18.59 5.76
CA GLY A 180 17.24 17.14 5.77
C GLY A 180 17.61 16.54 7.13
N LEU A 181 17.72 15.22 7.18
CA LEU A 181 18.10 14.47 8.38
C LEU A 181 19.31 13.59 8.10
N ALA A 182 19.98 13.13 9.15
CA ALA A 182 21.05 12.14 9.03
C ALA A 182 20.56 10.89 8.28
N LYS A 183 21.44 10.24 7.50
CA LYS A 183 21.09 9.03 6.72
C LYS A 183 20.55 7.89 7.61
N THR A 184 21.00 7.86 8.88
CA THR A 184 20.61 6.86 9.88
C THR A 184 19.34 7.23 10.66
N ALA A 185 18.72 8.37 10.39
CA ALA A 185 17.50 8.78 11.09
C ALA A 185 16.35 7.84 10.75
N VAL A 186 15.68 7.36 11.78
CA VAL A 186 14.50 6.50 11.69
C VAL A 186 13.27 7.33 12.02
N LEU A 187 12.47 7.66 11.04
CA LEU A 187 11.32 8.55 11.14
C LEU A 187 10.24 8.14 10.12
N PRO A 188 8.99 8.61 10.29
CA PRO A 188 7.96 8.35 9.30
C PRO A 188 8.33 8.94 7.93
N THR A 189 8.21 8.12 6.90
CA THR A 189 8.47 8.52 5.52
C THR A 189 7.38 7.99 4.60
N VAL A 190 6.97 8.80 3.64
CA VAL A 190 6.24 8.33 2.48
C VAL A 190 7.26 7.70 1.54
N ILE A 191 7.02 6.47 1.10
CA ILE A 191 7.99 5.69 0.32
C ILE A 191 7.46 5.48 -1.09
N VAL A 192 8.33 5.65 -2.08
CA VAL A 192 8.04 5.32 -3.49
C VAL A 192 9.26 4.64 -4.09
N LYS A 193 9.06 3.55 -4.81
CA LYS A 193 10.10 2.92 -5.60
C LYS A 193 10.29 3.69 -6.90
N ASP A 194 11.53 3.79 -7.38
CA ASP A 194 11.85 4.48 -8.63
C ASP A 194 11.09 3.89 -9.82
N GLU A 195 11.00 2.56 -9.89
CA GLU A 195 10.26 1.85 -10.94
C GLU A 195 8.76 2.17 -10.97
N ASP A 196 8.16 2.48 -9.80
CA ASP A 196 6.74 2.83 -9.68
C ASP A 196 6.54 4.32 -9.94
N LEU A 197 7.47 5.18 -9.50
CA LEU A 197 7.38 6.63 -9.66
C LEU A 197 7.19 7.04 -11.13
N ALA A 198 8.05 6.53 -12.02
CA ALA A 198 7.96 6.85 -13.44
C ALA A 198 6.63 6.41 -14.07
N ARG A 199 6.11 5.24 -13.66
CA ARG A 199 4.83 4.71 -14.15
C ARG A 199 3.64 5.52 -13.63
N LEU A 200 3.64 5.91 -12.36
CA LEU A 200 2.61 6.76 -11.77
C LEU A 200 2.59 8.15 -12.41
N VAL A 201 3.76 8.75 -12.66
CA VAL A 201 3.86 10.02 -13.39
C VAL A 201 3.28 9.90 -14.80
N ASN A 202 3.60 8.82 -15.51
CA ASN A 202 3.02 8.58 -16.84
C ASN A 202 1.50 8.43 -16.77
N TRP A 203 0.97 7.67 -15.81
CA TRP A 203 -0.46 7.52 -15.62
C TRP A 203 -1.14 8.86 -15.31
N GLN A 204 -0.58 9.65 -14.37
CA GLN A 204 -1.08 10.99 -14.02
C GLN A 204 -1.18 11.90 -15.26
N ASN A 205 -0.13 11.93 -16.05
CA ASN A 205 -0.08 12.77 -17.26
C ASN A 205 -1.05 12.30 -18.35
N THR A 206 -1.18 10.98 -18.52
CA THR A 206 -2.05 10.40 -19.55
C THR A 206 -3.52 10.54 -19.17
N GLN A 207 -3.86 10.32 -17.89
CA GLN A 207 -5.24 10.37 -17.44
C GLN A 207 -5.69 11.78 -17.01
N GLY A 208 -4.77 12.72 -16.85
CA GLY A 208 -5.06 14.09 -16.41
C GLY A 208 -5.64 14.16 -15.01
N ARG A 209 -5.37 13.17 -14.14
CA ARG A 209 -5.82 13.12 -12.75
C ARG A 209 -4.64 13.13 -11.80
N ALA A 210 -4.68 14.01 -10.80
CA ALA A 210 -3.64 14.09 -9.79
C ALA A 210 -3.57 12.78 -8.98
N ILE A 211 -2.34 12.32 -8.75
CA ILE A 211 -2.07 11.19 -7.87
C ILE A 211 -1.56 11.73 -6.53
N HIS A 212 -2.10 11.18 -5.44
CA HIS A 212 -1.56 11.33 -4.10
C HIS A 212 -1.03 9.97 -3.61
N ILE A 213 0.10 10.00 -2.94
CA ILE A 213 0.69 8.83 -2.30
C ILE A 213 0.31 8.89 -0.83
N TRP A 214 -0.47 7.90 -0.38
CA TRP A 214 -0.93 7.79 1.01
C TRP A 214 -0.19 6.67 1.71
N HIS A 215 0.61 7.01 2.71
CA HIS A 215 1.37 6.04 3.49
C HIS A 215 0.74 5.84 4.86
N ALA A 216 0.20 4.66 5.10
CA ALA A 216 -0.41 4.27 6.35
C ALA A 216 0.62 3.66 7.30
N PHE A 217 0.78 4.25 8.48
CA PHE A 217 1.43 3.67 9.64
C PHE A 217 0.38 3.05 10.57
N TYR A 218 0.82 2.35 11.61
CA TYR A 218 -0.10 1.72 12.53
C TYR A 218 -1.02 2.71 13.26
N ASP A 219 -0.50 3.86 13.67
CA ASP A 219 -1.17 4.92 14.43
C ASP A 219 -1.56 6.15 13.59
N MET A 220 -0.93 6.38 12.46
CA MET A 220 -1.12 7.56 11.62
C MET A 220 -1.09 7.21 10.13
N ALA A 221 -1.45 8.20 9.30
CA ALA A 221 -1.17 8.17 7.87
C ALA A 221 -0.71 9.56 7.40
N TYR A 222 0.11 9.57 6.36
CA TYR A 222 0.59 10.79 5.70
C TYR A 222 0.25 10.75 4.21
N GLY A 223 -0.09 11.92 3.66
CA GLY A 223 -0.38 12.11 2.24
C GLY A 223 0.64 13.05 1.59
N LEU A 224 1.07 12.71 0.38
CA LEU A 224 1.96 13.53 -0.43
C LEU A 224 1.49 13.49 -1.89
N SER A 225 1.26 14.66 -2.52
CA SER A 225 0.95 14.65 -3.94
C SER A 225 2.16 14.20 -4.76
N LEU A 226 1.92 13.49 -5.85
CA LEU A 226 2.98 13.03 -6.76
C LEU A 226 3.75 14.20 -7.36
N THR A 227 3.07 15.32 -7.64
CA THR A 227 3.69 16.56 -8.10
C THR A 227 4.68 17.10 -7.07
N ARG A 228 4.27 17.15 -5.78
CA ARG A 228 5.19 17.60 -4.71
C ARG A 228 6.37 16.65 -4.54
N ALA A 229 6.15 15.35 -4.68
CA ALA A 229 7.24 14.37 -4.66
C ALA A 229 8.27 14.64 -5.77
N GLN A 230 7.82 14.94 -7.00
CA GLN A 230 8.69 15.29 -8.12
C GLN A 230 9.45 16.61 -7.86
N GLU A 231 8.80 17.63 -7.30
CA GLU A 231 9.45 18.88 -6.91
C GLU A 231 10.59 18.65 -5.91
N LEU A 232 10.33 17.89 -4.82
CA LEU A 232 11.33 17.56 -3.80
C LEU A 232 12.55 16.84 -4.37
N LEU A 233 12.36 15.99 -5.38
CA LEU A 233 13.44 15.32 -6.11
C LEU A 233 14.21 16.31 -6.97
N SER A 234 13.52 17.15 -7.76
CA SER A 234 14.14 18.15 -8.62
C SER A 234 14.91 19.22 -7.83
N GLU A 235 14.39 19.60 -6.68
CA GLU A 235 15.05 20.48 -5.72
C GLU A 235 16.25 19.83 -5.03
N GLY A 236 16.44 18.50 -5.16
CA GLY A 236 17.49 17.73 -4.49
C GLY A 236 17.36 17.70 -2.96
N LEU A 237 16.14 17.84 -2.44
CA LEU A 237 15.82 17.70 -1.02
C LEU A 237 15.72 16.22 -0.62
N ILE A 238 15.33 15.39 -1.55
CA ILE A 238 15.27 13.93 -1.42
C ILE A 238 16.21 13.30 -2.45
N VAL A 239 16.99 12.33 -1.99
CA VAL A 239 17.91 11.56 -2.83
C VAL A 239 17.55 10.09 -2.71
N GLY A 240 17.53 9.39 -3.84
CA GLY A 240 17.29 7.96 -3.89
C GLY A 240 18.28 7.17 -3.02
N THR A 241 17.79 6.12 -2.41
CA THR A 241 18.59 5.21 -1.59
C THR A 241 18.44 3.80 -2.14
N GLU A 242 19.55 3.16 -2.47
CA GLU A 242 19.52 1.73 -2.80
C GLU A 242 19.17 0.92 -1.57
N GLN A 243 18.18 0.04 -1.73
CA GLN A 243 17.79 -0.93 -0.73
C GLN A 243 17.88 -2.33 -1.32
N VAL A 244 18.66 -3.18 -0.66
CA VAL A 244 18.80 -4.58 -1.03
C VAL A 244 17.66 -5.37 -0.42
N PHE A 245 16.90 -6.05 -1.26
CA PHE A 245 15.89 -7.01 -0.86
C PHE A 245 16.44 -8.40 -1.06
N GLN A 246 16.49 -9.17 0.01
CA GLN A 246 16.82 -10.58 -0.08
C GLN A 246 15.54 -11.36 -0.39
N ALA A 247 15.54 -12.09 -1.50
CA ALA A 247 14.50 -13.05 -1.77
C ALA A 247 14.78 -14.34 -0.99
N PRO A 248 13.73 -15.09 -0.60
CA PRO A 248 13.91 -16.45 -0.13
C PRO A 248 14.75 -17.25 -1.14
N GLY A 249 15.77 -17.97 -0.66
CA GLY A 249 16.70 -18.68 -1.52
C GLY A 249 17.99 -17.93 -1.88
N GLY A 250 18.26 -16.76 -1.26
CA GLY A 250 19.55 -16.06 -1.32
C GLY A 250 19.74 -15.14 -2.53
N ALA A 251 18.78 -15.05 -3.46
CA ALA A 251 18.83 -14.04 -4.50
C ALA A 251 18.58 -12.65 -3.89
N SER A 252 19.47 -11.70 -4.17
CA SER A 252 19.28 -10.31 -3.77
C SER A 252 18.91 -9.45 -4.98
N SER A 253 17.96 -8.55 -4.80
CA SER A 253 17.64 -7.50 -5.78
C SER A 253 17.85 -6.13 -5.12
N SER A 254 18.58 -5.25 -5.79
CA SER A 254 18.68 -3.85 -5.36
C SER A 254 17.58 -3.04 -6.02
N LYS A 255 16.89 -2.21 -5.23
CA LYS A 255 15.89 -1.28 -5.74
C LYS A 255 16.21 0.12 -5.25
N LEU A 256 16.09 1.10 -6.14
CA LEU A 256 16.17 2.51 -5.79
C LEU A 256 14.84 2.95 -5.17
N ILE A 257 14.90 3.54 -3.98
CA ILE A 257 13.75 3.96 -3.21
C ILE A 257 13.89 5.43 -2.81
N TYR A 258 12.82 6.19 -2.96
CA TYR A 258 12.69 7.55 -2.46
C TYR A 258 11.93 7.54 -1.13
N LYS A 259 12.51 8.17 -0.11
CA LYS A 259 11.94 8.30 1.23
C LYS A 259 11.66 9.77 1.52
N PHE A 260 10.42 10.18 1.33
CA PHE A 260 9.95 11.54 1.60
C PHE A 260 9.62 11.67 3.08
N TYR A 261 10.34 12.52 3.80
CA TYR A 261 10.11 12.73 5.23
C TYR A 261 8.70 13.23 5.48
N HIS A 262 8.07 12.79 6.56
CA HIS A 262 6.73 13.26 6.96
C HIS A 262 6.64 14.79 7.09
N HIS A 263 7.74 15.50 7.30
CA HIS A 263 7.82 16.96 7.28
C HIS A 263 7.39 17.59 5.94
N TYR A 264 7.49 16.86 4.85
CA TYR A 264 7.10 17.31 3.50
C TYR A 264 5.71 16.80 3.11
N ALA A 265 5.10 15.96 3.93
CA ALA A 265 3.80 15.36 3.71
C ALA A 265 2.76 15.97 4.65
N CYS A 266 1.48 15.90 4.28
CA CYS A 266 0.39 16.33 5.13
C CYS A 266 -0.04 15.17 6.05
N PRO A 267 -0.34 15.43 7.34
CA PRO A 267 -1.06 14.46 8.16
C PRO A 267 -2.39 14.11 7.50
N LEU A 268 -2.56 12.86 7.11
CA LEU A 268 -3.73 12.40 6.37
C LEU A 268 -4.82 11.87 7.30
N ALA A 269 -4.45 11.01 8.23
CA ALA A 269 -5.40 10.38 9.15
C ALA A 269 -4.71 9.90 10.43
N THR A 270 -5.50 9.73 11.49
CA THR A 270 -5.06 9.17 12.77
C THR A 270 -5.88 7.94 13.12
N ALA A 271 -5.26 6.95 13.77
CA ALA A 271 -5.98 5.79 14.28
C ALA A 271 -6.88 6.22 15.46
N THR A 272 -8.13 5.77 15.44
CA THR A 272 -9.10 5.94 16.53
C THR A 272 -9.18 4.70 17.41
N SER A 273 -8.83 3.53 16.86
CA SER A 273 -8.68 2.27 17.59
C SER A 273 -7.66 1.37 16.89
N GLU A 274 -6.96 0.55 17.67
CA GLU A 274 -6.02 -0.43 17.14
C GLU A 274 -6.75 -1.65 16.58
N PRO A 275 -6.22 -2.35 15.56
CA PRO A 275 -6.76 -3.60 15.08
C PRO A 275 -6.49 -4.73 16.09
N LYS A 276 -7.29 -5.76 16.02
CA LYS A 276 -6.99 -7.06 16.61
C LYS A 276 -6.06 -7.84 15.68
N LEU A 277 -4.96 -8.34 16.21
CA LEU A 277 -4.06 -9.23 15.48
C LEU A 277 -4.48 -10.68 15.73
N VAL A 278 -4.81 -11.38 14.63
CA VAL A 278 -5.33 -12.75 14.68
C VAL A 278 -4.39 -13.66 13.91
N ALA A 279 -3.98 -14.75 14.53
CA ALA A 279 -3.24 -15.80 13.84
C ALA A 279 -4.15 -16.48 12.82
N ASP A 280 -3.65 -16.69 11.62
CA ASP A 280 -4.35 -17.34 10.52
C ASP A 280 -3.36 -18.19 9.70
N SER A 281 -3.85 -19.07 8.85
CA SER A 281 -3.00 -19.89 8.00
C SER A 281 -3.72 -20.23 6.71
N ILE A 282 -2.95 -20.42 5.64
CA ILE A 282 -3.42 -21.01 4.40
C ILE A 282 -2.66 -22.29 4.09
N ILE A 283 -3.32 -23.20 3.39
CA ILE A 283 -2.71 -24.40 2.85
C ILE A 283 -2.51 -24.17 1.36
N ASP A 284 -1.25 -24.25 0.91
CA ASP A 284 -0.94 -24.13 -0.51
C ASP A 284 -1.36 -25.40 -1.30
N LYS A 285 -1.24 -25.34 -2.61
CA LYS A 285 -1.57 -26.47 -3.51
C LYS A 285 -0.77 -27.74 -3.28
N ASN A 286 0.35 -27.66 -2.56
CA ASN A 286 1.22 -28.79 -2.24
C ASN A 286 0.97 -29.33 -0.81
N GLY A 287 0.04 -28.72 -0.08
CA GLY A 287 -0.29 -29.09 1.29
C GLY A 287 0.57 -28.41 2.36
N HIS A 288 1.39 -27.42 2.01
CA HIS A 288 2.17 -26.66 3.00
C HIS A 288 1.26 -25.69 3.77
N ILE A 289 1.42 -25.69 5.08
CA ILE A 289 0.75 -24.74 5.96
C ILE A 289 1.60 -23.46 6.02
N LEU A 290 1.00 -22.33 5.71
CA LEU A 290 1.64 -21.01 5.71
C LEU A 290 0.96 -20.12 6.76
N PRO A 291 1.43 -20.10 8.02
CA PRO A 291 0.87 -19.26 9.06
C PRO A 291 1.23 -17.79 8.85
N PHE A 292 0.31 -16.91 9.20
CA PHE A 292 0.51 -15.45 9.12
C PHE A 292 -0.38 -14.74 10.14
N VAL A 293 -0.20 -13.41 10.28
CA VAL A 293 -1.06 -12.57 11.11
C VAL A 293 -2.01 -11.79 10.22
N ARG A 294 -3.29 -11.87 10.54
CA ARG A 294 -4.35 -11.08 9.94
C ARG A 294 -4.74 -9.92 10.85
N PHE A 295 -5.04 -8.77 10.25
CA PHE A 295 -5.45 -7.56 10.94
C PHE A 295 -6.98 -7.45 10.85
N GLU A 296 -7.67 -7.42 11.98
CA GLU A 296 -9.13 -7.30 12.07
C GLU A 296 -9.56 -6.03 12.79
N GLY A 297 -10.56 -5.35 12.24
CA GLY A 297 -11.07 -4.13 12.85
C GLY A 297 -10.07 -2.99 12.82
N GLY A 298 -10.01 -2.26 13.92
CA GLY A 298 -9.35 -0.96 13.96
C GLY A 298 -10.21 0.14 13.36
N GLY A 299 -9.88 1.38 13.66
CA GLY A 299 -10.56 2.55 13.11
C GLY A 299 -9.57 3.65 12.79
N ARG A 300 -9.92 4.46 11.80
CA ARG A 300 -9.12 5.60 11.38
C ARG A 300 -10.01 6.76 11.01
N GLN A 301 -9.59 7.97 11.35
CA GLN A 301 -10.31 9.20 11.02
C GLN A 301 -9.42 10.09 10.16
N LEU A 302 -9.98 10.62 9.09
CA LEU A 302 -9.30 11.58 8.22
C LEU A 302 -9.04 12.88 9.01
N ALA A 303 -7.86 13.46 8.87
CA ALA A 303 -7.51 14.73 9.47
C ALA A 303 -8.29 15.86 8.80
N SER A 304 -8.68 16.89 9.58
CA SER A 304 -9.44 18.03 9.05
C SER A 304 -8.71 18.74 7.89
N GLY A 305 -7.38 18.87 7.98
CA GLY A 305 -6.56 19.45 6.91
C GLY A 305 -6.60 18.63 5.63
N ALA A 306 -6.58 17.29 5.73
CA ALA A 306 -6.68 16.42 4.57
C ALA A 306 -8.07 16.47 3.91
N LEU A 307 -9.14 16.57 4.73
CA LEU A 307 -10.49 16.76 4.22
C LEU A 307 -10.63 18.10 3.47
N GLU A 308 -10.04 19.16 4.01
CA GLU A 308 -10.05 20.47 3.37
C GLU A 308 -9.26 20.46 2.05
N GLU A 309 -8.12 19.76 1.99
CA GLU A 309 -7.37 19.57 0.74
C GLU A 309 -8.22 18.84 -0.31
N LEU A 310 -8.94 17.79 0.08
CA LEU A 310 -9.86 17.08 -0.83
C LEU A 310 -10.97 18.01 -1.36
N ARG A 311 -11.54 18.88 -0.51
CA ARG A 311 -12.54 19.87 -0.93
C ARG A 311 -11.97 20.85 -1.95
N GLN A 312 -10.76 21.34 -1.72
CA GLN A 312 -10.10 22.28 -2.64
C GLN A 312 -9.78 21.61 -3.98
N LEU A 313 -9.33 20.34 -3.97
CA LEU A 313 -9.09 19.58 -5.20
C LEU A 313 -10.40 19.28 -5.94
N ALA A 314 -11.47 19.01 -5.20
CA ALA A 314 -12.78 18.79 -5.78
C ALA A 314 -13.42 20.07 -6.38
N ALA A 315 -13.02 21.25 -5.98
CA ALA A 315 -13.53 22.52 -6.51
C ALA A 315 -12.84 22.97 -7.81
N ARG A 316 -11.74 22.33 -8.20
CA ARG A 316 -10.99 22.57 -9.46
C ARG A 316 -11.60 21.80 -10.62
#